data_60a76f6d047b57e27b782bf26f483e52
#
_entry.id   60a76f6d047b57e27b782bf26f483e52
#
_cell.length_a   1.000
_cell.length_b   1.000
_cell.length_c   1.000
_cell.angle_alpha   90.00
_cell.angle_beta   90.00
_cell.angle_gamma   90.00
#
_symmetry.space_group_name_H-M   'P 1'
#
loop_
_entity.id
_entity.type
_entity.pdbx_description
1 polymer ?
#
loop_
_entity_poly.entity_id
_entity_poly.type
_entity_poly.pdbx_seq_one_letter_code
_entity_poly.pdbx_strand_id
1 'polypeptide(L)'
;MITKQEYDELKLDGFNIVPLIKEIDSDSGSPISLYSRIKDKRNTFLLESIEGGEKWAQYSIIGLRCNDSIKICGNKFEIKNGDQTKSYQSIDPLKDLNKLISKYKAPKQDNFPRFFGGYVGFFAYESSKYAETKIASLASKESKFKEHMPDIYLVKSESLIVYDNFNNSTFAIYNSDPTQTSFEEANAKLKEIENSINTETENNEIKYKSISGELSFESNFTKEEFITAVNKVKNYIKEGDVMQVVLGQDFFKKFSGDAFKLYSALRDLNPSPYMYYLNLDECHIVGSSPEILVRVEEGDIALRPIAGTRKRGKDEEEDLLNQQDLLNDPKELAEHLMLIDLGRNDVGKIAKIGSVKVTEKMVIEKYSHVMHIVSNVVGKLAADKNFVDALKASLPAGTLSGAPKIRAMEIINELEPSSRGIYGGAIGYITWNGNIDTAIAIRTAVIKDGLIHVGAGAGIVADSDPESEWLECKQKSKVFLDAIEMIS
;
A
#
# COMPACT_ATOMS: atom_id res chain seq x y z
N MET A 1 -2.58 16.43 -26.37
CA MET A 1 -1.10 16.52 -26.23
C MET A 1 -0.72 17.99 -26.20
N ILE A 2 0.29 18.34 -25.37
CA ILE A 2 0.88 19.69 -25.38
C ILE A 2 1.64 19.92 -26.67
N THR A 3 1.71 21.18 -27.11
CA THR A 3 2.49 21.62 -28.27
C THR A 3 3.95 21.85 -27.87
N LYS A 4 4.83 21.96 -28.87
CA LYS A 4 6.25 22.34 -28.63
C LYS A 4 6.35 23.69 -27.92
N GLN A 5 5.53 24.65 -28.32
CA GLN A 5 5.52 25.99 -27.71
C GLN A 5 5.15 25.90 -26.19
N GLU A 6 4.08 25.18 -25.85
CA GLU A 6 3.70 24.96 -24.44
C GLU A 6 4.78 24.23 -23.64
N TYR A 7 5.46 23.25 -24.25
CA TYR A 7 6.58 22.54 -23.63
C TYR A 7 7.74 23.49 -23.29
N ASP A 8 8.10 24.37 -24.23
CA ASP A 8 9.16 25.35 -24.05
C ASP A 8 8.77 26.45 -23.05
N GLU A 9 7.50 26.87 -23.02
CA GLU A 9 6.96 27.80 -22.02
C GLU A 9 7.04 27.21 -20.61
N LEU A 10 6.60 25.96 -20.40
CA LEU A 10 6.70 25.28 -19.10
C LEU A 10 8.16 25.17 -18.61
N LYS A 11 9.11 24.93 -19.54
CA LYS A 11 10.54 24.96 -19.22
C LYS A 11 10.99 26.33 -18.71
N LEU A 12 10.55 27.41 -19.37
CA LEU A 12 10.87 28.79 -19.00
C LEU A 12 10.27 29.16 -17.62
N ASP A 13 9.10 28.62 -17.29
CA ASP A 13 8.43 28.77 -15.99
C ASP A 13 9.12 27.99 -14.86
N GLY A 14 10.16 27.23 -15.19
CA GLY A 14 11.00 26.52 -14.23
C GLY A 14 10.45 25.15 -13.80
N PHE A 15 9.52 24.58 -14.55
CA PHE A 15 9.13 23.17 -14.40
C PHE A 15 10.26 22.27 -14.91
N ASN A 16 10.58 21.25 -14.13
CA ASN A 16 11.59 20.24 -14.48
C ASN A 16 10.97 18.85 -14.71
N ILE A 17 9.67 18.76 -14.61
CA ILE A 17 8.85 17.62 -15.05
C ILE A 17 7.70 18.16 -15.90
N VAL A 18 7.65 17.75 -17.14
CA VAL A 18 6.58 18.10 -18.09
C VAL A 18 5.95 16.81 -18.60
N PRO A 19 4.69 16.51 -18.23
CA PRO A 19 4.00 15.32 -18.70
C PRO A 19 3.53 15.48 -20.14
N LEU A 20 3.93 14.57 -21.02
CA LEU A 20 3.35 14.37 -22.33
C LEU A 20 2.33 13.24 -22.22
N ILE A 21 1.10 13.51 -22.64
CA ILE A 21 -0.03 12.59 -22.46
C ILE A 21 -0.73 12.39 -23.79
N LYS A 22 -0.97 11.14 -24.13
CA LYS A 22 -1.67 10.73 -25.34
C LYS A 22 -2.70 9.66 -25.03
N GLU A 23 -3.94 9.88 -25.43
CA GLU A 23 -4.95 8.84 -25.46
C GLU A 23 -4.62 7.83 -26.57
N ILE A 24 -4.78 6.55 -26.26
CA ILE A 24 -4.50 5.44 -27.15
C ILE A 24 -5.82 4.75 -27.48
N ASP A 25 -5.99 4.29 -28.72
CA ASP A 25 -7.20 3.60 -29.15
C ASP A 25 -7.53 2.38 -28.26
N SER A 26 -8.81 2.26 -27.92
CA SER A 26 -9.34 1.42 -26.85
C SER A 26 -9.35 -0.11 -27.10
N ASP A 27 -8.83 -0.60 -28.21
CA ASP A 27 -8.67 -2.05 -28.45
C ASP A 27 -7.57 -2.69 -27.55
N SER A 28 -7.01 -1.89 -26.65
CA SER A 28 -5.86 -2.27 -25.83
C SER A 28 -6.16 -3.31 -24.72
N GLY A 29 -7.45 -3.57 -24.40
CA GLY A 29 -7.86 -4.57 -23.41
C GLY A 29 -7.90 -4.06 -21.95
N SER A 30 -8.07 -4.97 -21.01
CA SER A 30 -8.12 -4.65 -19.57
C SER A 30 -6.74 -4.32 -18.97
N PRO A 31 -6.66 -3.68 -17.79
CA PRO A 31 -5.38 -3.44 -17.10
C PRO A 31 -4.49 -4.68 -16.94
N ILE A 32 -5.10 -5.83 -16.63
CA ILE A 32 -4.42 -7.13 -16.55
C ILE A 32 -3.83 -7.53 -17.90
N SER A 33 -4.62 -7.39 -18.99
CA SER A 33 -4.16 -7.68 -20.34
C SER A 33 -3.01 -6.76 -20.75
N LEU A 34 -3.13 -5.47 -20.49
CA LEU A 34 -2.07 -4.47 -20.75
C LEU A 34 -0.79 -4.82 -19.98
N TYR A 35 -0.90 -5.12 -18.67
CA TYR A 35 0.26 -5.46 -17.87
C TYR A 35 0.89 -6.79 -18.31
N SER A 36 0.12 -7.77 -18.74
CA SER A 36 0.63 -9.06 -19.20
C SER A 36 1.64 -8.94 -20.33
N ARG A 37 1.53 -7.89 -21.18
CA ARG A 37 2.44 -7.60 -22.29
C ARG A 37 3.84 -7.14 -21.87
N ILE A 38 3.97 -6.71 -20.60
CA ILE A 38 5.21 -6.16 -20.05
C ILE A 38 5.68 -6.89 -18.77
N LYS A 39 4.94 -7.90 -18.30
CA LYS A 39 5.17 -8.59 -17.01
C LYS A 39 6.59 -9.15 -16.82
N ASP A 40 7.25 -9.53 -17.91
CA ASP A 40 8.60 -10.10 -17.88
C ASP A 40 9.70 -9.02 -17.75
N LYS A 41 9.34 -7.74 -17.78
CA LYS A 41 10.27 -6.64 -17.57
C LYS A 41 10.35 -6.32 -16.07
N ARG A 42 11.58 -6.16 -15.58
CA ARG A 42 11.82 -5.76 -14.17
C ARG A 42 11.49 -4.29 -13.94
N ASN A 43 11.28 -3.95 -12.67
CA ASN A 43 10.95 -2.61 -12.22
C ASN A 43 9.72 -2.05 -12.96
N THR A 44 8.64 -2.82 -12.85
CA THR A 44 7.31 -2.47 -13.32
C THR A 44 6.32 -2.63 -12.18
N PHE A 45 5.18 -1.99 -12.29
CA PHE A 45 4.12 -2.15 -11.30
C PHE A 45 2.73 -2.01 -11.95
N LEU A 46 1.74 -2.59 -11.27
CA LEU A 46 0.33 -2.38 -11.54
C LEU A 46 -0.35 -1.97 -10.22
N LEU A 47 -1.00 -0.82 -10.22
CA LEU A 47 -1.87 -0.37 -9.13
C LEU A 47 -3.29 -0.29 -9.67
N GLU A 48 -4.24 -0.93 -8.99
CA GLU A 48 -5.65 -0.90 -9.36
C GLU A 48 -6.50 -0.56 -8.14
N SER A 49 -7.65 0.04 -8.37
CA SER A 49 -8.72 0.13 -7.39
C SER A 49 -9.95 -0.53 -7.99
N ILE A 50 -10.39 -1.65 -7.42
CA ILE A 50 -11.45 -2.49 -8.01
C ILE A 50 -12.77 -2.32 -7.25
N GLU A 51 -12.71 -2.11 -5.95
CA GLU A 51 -13.87 -1.85 -5.08
C GLU A 51 -13.79 -0.46 -4.46
N GLY A 52 -14.94 0.10 -4.03
CA GLY A 52 -15.01 1.41 -3.37
C GLY A 52 -15.85 2.46 -4.10
N GLY A 53 -16.58 2.07 -5.15
CA GLY A 53 -17.49 2.94 -5.90
C GLY A 53 -16.77 3.99 -6.76
N GLU A 54 -17.56 4.88 -7.39
CA GLU A 54 -17.09 5.86 -8.39
C GLU A 54 -15.95 6.76 -7.92
N LYS A 55 -15.83 7.04 -6.62
CA LYS A 55 -14.79 7.93 -6.09
C LYS A 55 -13.41 7.29 -5.99
N TRP A 56 -13.30 5.97 -5.95
CA TRP A 56 -12.06 5.27 -5.62
C TRP A 56 -11.54 4.40 -6.76
N ALA A 57 -12.41 3.80 -7.56
CA ALA A 57 -12.09 2.78 -8.57
C ALA A 57 -11.88 3.34 -10.00
N GLN A 58 -11.55 4.63 -10.14
CA GLN A 58 -11.53 5.26 -11.46
C GLN A 58 -10.33 4.83 -12.32
N TYR A 59 -9.14 4.74 -11.74
CA TYR A 59 -7.92 4.54 -12.54
C TYR A 59 -7.15 3.29 -12.14
N SER A 60 -6.65 2.57 -13.17
CA SER A 60 -5.60 1.57 -13.03
C SER A 60 -4.31 2.13 -13.63
N ILE A 61 -3.18 1.95 -12.96
CA ILE A 61 -1.91 2.59 -13.29
C ILE A 61 -0.83 1.54 -13.45
N ILE A 62 -0.17 1.56 -14.62
CA ILE A 62 0.93 0.65 -14.97
C ILE A 62 2.20 1.45 -15.10
N GLY A 63 3.21 1.17 -14.30
CA GLY A 63 4.54 1.76 -14.41
C GLY A 63 5.46 0.94 -15.30
N LEU A 64 6.18 1.64 -16.18
CA LEU A 64 7.06 1.04 -17.16
C LEU A 64 8.50 1.46 -16.92
N ARG A 65 9.45 0.50 -17.00
CA ARG A 65 10.91 0.80 -17.00
C ARG A 65 11.34 1.70 -15.84
N CYS A 66 10.86 1.43 -14.62
CA CYS A 66 11.19 2.21 -13.42
C CYS A 66 12.63 1.88 -12.94
N ASN A 67 13.65 2.22 -13.74
CA ASN A 67 15.04 1.83 -13.49
C ASN A 67 15.72 2.67 -12.41
N ASP A 68 15.21 3.86 -12.14
CA ASP A 68 15.69 4.74 -11.08
C ASP A 68 14.98 4.40 -9.78
N SER A 69 15.73 4.33 -8.69
CA SER A 69 15.16 3.96 -7.40
C SER A 69 15.87 4.59 -6.22
N ILE A 70 15.16 4.60 -5.09
CA ILE A 70 15.68 5.00 -3.78
C ILE A 70 15.49 3.82 -2.86
N LYS A 71 16.59 3.41 -2.18
CA LYS A 71 16.55 2.41 -1.11
C LYS A 71 17.12 3.01 0.16
N ILE A 72 16.45 2.75 1.27
CA ILE A 72 16.90 3.18 2.60
C ILE A 72 16.91 1.94 3.50
N CYS A 73 18.06 1.67 4.10
CA CYS A 73 18.24 0.56 5.04
C CYS A 73 19.04 1.08 6.25
N GLY A 74 18.38 1.24 7.39
CA GLY A 74 18.96 1.96 8.53
C GLY A 74 19.36 3.38 8.12
N ASN A 75 20.61 3.74 8.32
CA ASN A 75 21.14 5.02 7.91
C ASN A 75 21.74 5.04 6.50
N LYS A 76 21.82 3.89 5.83
CA LYS A 76 22.30 3.81 4.45
C LYS A 76 21.21 4.29 3.49
N PHE A 77 21.48 5.39 2.80
CA PHE A 77 20.66 5.96 1.75
C PHE A 77 21.31 5.65 0.39
N GLU A 78 20.58 5.02 -0.49
CA GLU A 78 21.04 4.59 -1.80
C GLU A 78 20.12 5.13 -2.89
N ILE A 79 20.71 5.75 -3.90
CA ILE A 79 20.02 6.29 -5.09
C ILE A 79 20.60 5.60 -6.31
N LYS A 80 19.75 4.93 -7.08
CA LYS A 80 20.07 4.36 -8.38
C LYS A 80 19.49 5.24 -9.46
N ASN A 81 20.34 5.69 -10.40
CA ASN A 81 19.94 6.41 -11.63
C ASN A 81 20.51 5.64 -12.82
N GLY A 82 19.67 4.92 -13.54
CA GLY A 82 20.08 3.98 -14.58
C GLY A 82 21.07 2.94 -14.04
N ASP A 83 22.28 2.89 -14.59
CA ASP A 83 23.33 1.96 -14.17
C ASP A 83 24.21 2.52 -13.03
N GLN A 84 24.03 3.77 -12.66
CA GLN A 84 24.82 4.41 -11.60
C GLN A 84 24.12 4.32 -10.26
N THR A 85 24.84 3.81 -9.25
CA THR A 85 24.36 3.79 -7.86
C THR A 85 25.24 4.65 -6.99
N LYS A 86 24.61 5.56 -6.23
CA LYS A 86 25.25 6.38 -5.21
C LYS A 86 24.70 6.00 -3.85
N SER A 87 25.59 5.81 -2.85
CA SER A 87 25.17 5.55 -1.48
C SER A 87 25.93 6.44 -0.50
N TYR A 88 25.26 6.82 0.59
CA TYR A 88 25.83 7.59 1.68
C TYR A 88 25.12 7.28 3.00
N GLN A 89 25.75 7.68 4.12
CA GLN A 89 25.12 7.61 5.43
C GLN A 89 24.31 8.86 5.67
N SER A 90 23.02 8.71 5.92
CA SER A 90 22.09 9.79 6.25
C SER A 90 21.86 9.86 7.76
N ILE A 91 21.85 11.06 8.31
CA ILE A 91 21.49 11.29 9.72
C ILE A 91 19.97 11.29 9.89
N ASP A 92 19.23 11.77 8.89
CA ASP A 92 17.77 11.81 8.86
C ASP A 92 17.29 11.37 7.45
N PRO A 93 17.12 10.05 7.24
CA PRO A 93 16.76 9.51 5.94
C PRO A 93 15.44 10.05 5.36
N LEU A 94 14.45 10.32 6.20
CA LEU A 94 13.18 10.87 5.73
C LEU A 94 13.29 12.34 5.30
N LYS A 95 14.13 13.13 5.96
CA LYS A 95 14.43 14.49 5.54
C LYS A 95 15.18 14.51 4.21
N ASP A 96 16.14 13.62 4.03
CA ASP A 96 16.87 13.48 2.75
C ASP A 96 15.94 13.02 1.63
N LEU A 97 15.02 12.09 1.91
CA LEU A 97 13.97 11.66 0.98
C LEU A 97 13.10 12.85 0.55
N ASN A 98 12.61 13.64 1.52
CA ASN A 98 11.83 14.83 1.20
C ASN A 98 12.63 15.81 0.33
N LYS A 99 13.88 16.09 0.69
CA LYS A 99 14.75 16.99 -0.07
C LYS A 99 14.97 16.51 -1.51
N LEU A 100 15.02 15.18 -1.72
CA LEU A 100 15.20 14.62 -3.04
C LEU A 100 13.93 14.75 -3.90
N ILE A 101 12.77 14.42 -3.33
CA ILE A 101 11.49 14.45 -4.04
C ILE A 101 11.03 15.90 -4.29
N SER A 102 11.21 16.81 -3.33
CA SER A 102 10.81 18.21 -3.46
C SER A 102 11.57 19.02 -4.51
N LYS A 103 12.59 18.43 -5.15
CA LYS A 103 13.28 19.06 -6.30
C LYS A 103 12.43 19.04 -7.57
N TYR A 104 11.51 18.10 -7.67
CA TYR A 104 10.66 17.98 -8.85
C TYR A 104 9.52 18.99 -8.79
N LYS A 105 9.25 19.60 -9.93
CA LYS A 105 8.19 20.58 -10.12
C LYS A 105 7.46 20.21 -11.41
N ALA A 106 6.23 19.75 -11.28
CA ALA A 106 5.34 19.44 -12.38
C ALA A 106 4.18 20.45 -12.43
N PRO A 107 3.68 20.83 -13.62
CA PRO A 107 2.50 21.67 -13.73
C PRO A 107 1.28 20.93 -13.15
N LYS A 108 0.32 21.69 -12.62
CA LYS A 108 -0.98 21.13 -12.25
C LYS A 108 -1.66 20.60 -13.52
N GLN A 109 -2.29 19.47 -13.39
CA GLN A 109 -3.07 18.84 -14.46
C GLN A 109 -4.53 18.76 -14.01
N ASP A 110 -5.35 19.67 -14.51
CA ASP A 110 -6.79 19.59 -14.35
C ASP A 110 -7.33 18.49 -15.29
N ASN A 111 -8.21 17.61 -14.81
CA ASN A 111 -8.83 16.48 -15.55
C ASN A 111 -7.92 15.26 -15.81
N PHE A 112 -6.86 15.08 -15.04
CA PHE A 112 -5.99 13.89 -15.13
C PHE A 112 -6.05 13.02 -13.87
N PRO A 113 -5.62 11.74 -14.00
CA PRO A 113 -5.51 10.87 -12.85
C PRO A 113 -4.64 11.51 -11.78
N ARG A 114 -5.00 11.29 -10.52
CA ARG A 114 -4.28 11.80 -9.34
C ARG A 114 -2.79 11.48 -9.38
N PHE A 115 -2.44 10.36 -9.99
CA PHE A 115 -1.06 9.94 -10.22
C PHE A 115 -0.77 9.91 -11.72
N PHE A 116 0.02 10.86 -12.19
CA PHE A 116 0.57 10.89 -13.55
C PHE A 116 2.09 10.72 -13.57
N GLY A 117 2.71 10.39 -12.43
CA GLY A 117 4.12 10.11 -12.24
C GLY A 117 4.63 10.54 -10.87
N GLY A 118 5.82 10.06 -10.51
CA GLY A 118 6.40 10.26 -9.20
C GLY A 118 7.17 9.03 -8.73
N TYR A 119 6.98 8.65 -7.49
CA TYR A 119 7.62 7.49 -6.88
C TYR A 119 6.56 6.49 -6.41
N VAL A 120 6.79 5.20 -6.67
CA VAL A 120 5.93 4.09 -6.24
C VAL A 120 6.76 3.07 -5.47
N GLY A 121 6.20 2.51 -4.41
CA GLY A 121 6.88 1.49 -3.64
C GLY A 121 6.32 1.32 -2.25
N PHE A 122 7.21 1.02 -1.30
CA PHE A 122 6.80 0.71 0.06
C PHE A 122 7.67 1.39 1.14
N PHE A 123 7.06 1.53 2.30
CA PHE A 123 7.67 1.86 3.57
C PHE A 123 7.39 0.67 4.50
N ALA A 124 8.42 -0.07 4.90
CA ALA A 124 8.27 -1.19 5.83
C ALA A 124 7.80 -0.70 7.21
N TYR A 125 7.24 -1.60 8.02
CA TYR A 125 6.85 -1.30 9.41
C TYR A 125 8.02 -0.69 10.20
N GLU A 126 9.23 -1.21 9.99
CA GLU A 126 10.46 -0.77 10.65
C GLU A 126 10.85 0.67 10.28
N SER A 127 10.29 1.24 9.21
CA SER A 127 10.54 2.66 8.88
C SER A 127 9.94 3.63 9.90
N SER A 128 9.05 3.16 10.78
CA SER A 128 8.55 3.90 11.94
C SER A 128 9.66 4.36 12.90
N LYS A 129 10.81 3.68 12.92
CA LYS A 129 12.00 4.10 13.69
C LYS A 129 12.53 5.49 13.29
N TYR A 130 12.29 5.92 12.05
CA TYR A 130 12.69 7.25 11.59
C TYR A 130 11.76 8.36 12.08
N ALA A 131 10.58 8.00 12.59
CA ALA A 131 9.60 8.95 13.13
C ALA A 131 9.67 9.07 14.66
N GLU A 132 10.01 7.95 15.36
CA GLU A 132 9.90 7.83 16.80
C GLU A 132 11.22 7.38 17.44
N THR A 133 11.84 8.27 18.22
CA THR A 133 13.14 8.01 18.88
C THR A 133 13.10 6.83 19.85
N LYS A 134 11.98 6.61 20.55
CA LYS A 134 11.80 5.45 21.43
C LYS A 134 11.84 4.15 20.64
N ILE A 135 11.18 4.10 19.49
CA ILE A 135 11.18 2.92 18.62
C ILE A 135 12.56 2.70 18.00
N ALA A 136 13.24 3.78 17.61
CA ALA A 136 14.61 3.70 17.10
C ALA A 136 15.62 3.11 18.09
N SER A 137 15.35 3.21 19.40
CA SER A 137 16.22 2.67 20.46
C SER A 137 15.95 1.20 20.79
N LEU A 138 14.88 0.59 20.24
CA LEU A 138 14.58 -0.81 20.47
C LEU A 138 15.59 -1.72 19.76
N ALA A 139 15.76 -2.93 20.32
CA ALA A 139 16.62 -3.93 19.70
C ALA A 139 16.11 -4.31 18.30
N SER A 140 17.03 -4.38 17.36
CA SER A 140 16.70 -4.87 16.02
C SER A 140 16.33 -6.35 16.09
N LYS A 141 15.23 -6.71 15.41
CA LYS A 141 14.82 -8.11 15.26
C LYS A 141 15.54 -8.74 14.07
N GLU A 142 15.67 -10.07 14.12
CA GLU A 142 16.15 -10.82 12.98
C GLU A 142 15.25 -10.62 11.76
N SER A 143 15.88 -10.51 10.60
CA SER A 143 15.15 -10.48 9.33
C SER A 143 14.67 -11.89 8.99
N LYS A 144 13.41 -11.98 8.53
CA LYS A 144 12.83 -13.21 7.98
C LYS A 144 13.36 -13.55 6.57
N PHE A 145 14.08 -12.65 5.94
CA PHE A 145 14.69 -12.84 4.62
C PHE A 145 16.18 -13.11 4.75
N LYS A 146 16.74 -13.89 3.82
CA LYS A 146 18.19 -14.16 3.76
C LYS A 146 19.00 -12.87 3.66
N GLU A 147 18.55 -11.96 2.80
CA GLU A 147 19.07 -10.62 2.69
C GLU A 147 18.06 -9.65 3.27
N HIS A 148 18.54 -8.72 4.08
CA HIS A 148 17.66 -7.75 4.70
C HIS A 148 16.94 -6.89 3.65
N MET A 149 15.61 -6.86 3.73
CA MET A 149 14.79 -5.96 2.91
C MET A 149 15.04 -4.50 3.33
N PRO A 150 15.09 -3.56 2.39
CA PRO A 150 15.18 -2.15 2.75
C PRO A 150 13.96 -1.70 3.57
N ASP A 151 14.17 -0.76 4.47
CA ASP A 151 13.07 -0.13 5.21
C ASP A 151 12.15 0.68 4.29
N ILE A 152 12.74 1.28 3.24
CA ILE A 152 12.02 2.04 2.22
C ILE A 152 12.58 1.65 0.85
N TYR A 153 11.71 1.33 -0.09
CA TYR A 153 12.07 1.10 -1.47
C TYR A 153 11.06 1.79 -2.39
N LEU A 154 11.52 2.78 -3.14
CA LEU A 154 10.73 3.56 -4.06
C LEU A 154 11.35 3.52 -5.45
N VAL A 155 10.56 3.22 -6.48
CA VAL A 155 10.97 3.30 -7.88
C VAL A 155 10.40 4.57 -8.49
N LYS A 156 11.20 5.25 -9.32
CA LYS A 156 10.80 6.46 -10.05
C LYS A 156 9.99 6.09 -11.28
N SER A 157 8.81 6.65 -11.39
CA SER A 157 7.85 6.36 -12.45
C SER A 157 7.72 7.55 -13.41
N GLU A 158 8.47 7.52 -14.51
CA GLU A 158 8.43 8.53 -15.57
C GLU A 158 7.56 8.10 -16.74
N SER A 159 7.47 6.79 -17.00
CA SER A 159 6.72 6.19 -18.10
C SER A 159 5.56 5.39 -17.56
N LEU A 160 4.36 5.71 -17.98
CA LEU A 160 3.13 5.15 -17.44
C LEU A 160 2.13 4.80 -18.53
N ILE A 161 1.29 3.82 -18.23
CA ILE A 161 -0.01 3.62 -18.87
C ILE A 161 -1.06 3.82 -17.77
N VAL A 162 -2.06 4.64 -18.07
CA VAL A 162 -3.19 4.85 -17.18
C VAL A 162 -4.45 4.42 -17.90
N TYR A 163 -5.23 3.55 -17.26
CA TYR A 163 -6.50 3.07 -17.76
C TYR A 163 -7.62 3.69 -16.92
N ASP A 164 -8.54 4.40 -17.59
CA ASP A 164 -9.76 4.92 -16.95
C ASP A 164 -10.84 3.85 -17.00
N ASN A 165 -11.14 3.29 -15.84
CA ASN A 165 -12.09 2.18 -15.71
C ASN A 165 -13.55 2.59 -16.03
N PHE A 166 -13.90 3.89 -15.99
CA PHE A 166 -15.25 4.37 -16.27
C PHE A 166 -15.45 4.66 -17.74
N ASN A 167 -14.47 5.33 -18.36
CA ASN A 167 -14.55 5.73 -19.75
C ASN A 167 -13.97 4.66 -20.69
N ASN A 168 -13.36 3.59 -20.16
CA ASN A 168 -12.61 2.60 -20.93
C ASN A 168 -11.55 3.21 -21.85
N SER A 169 -10.94 4.31 -21.40
CA SER A 169 -9.89 5.02 -22.14
C SER A 169 -8.51 4.66 -21.61
N THR A 170 -7.55 4.56 -22.48
CA THR A 170 -6.15 4.26 -22.13
C THR A 170 -5.27 5.45 -22.50
N PHE A 171 -4.39 5.86 -21.58
CA PHE A 171 -3.46 6.96 -21.77
C PHE A 171 -2.02 6.48 -21.64
N ALA A 172 -1.18 6.84 -22.60
CA ALA A 172 0.27 6.80 -22.44
C ALA A 172 0.75 8.11 -21.85
N ILE A 173 1.64 8.04 -20.87
CA ILE A 173 2.21 9.22 -20.20
C ILE A 173 3.72 9.07 -20.16
N TYR A 174 4.42 10.11 -20.62
CA TYR A 174 5.85 10.26 -20.41
C TYR A 174 6.14 11.57 -19.69
N ASN A 175 6.79 11.50 -18.54
CA ASN A 175 7.21 12.64 -17.75
C ASN A 175 8.62 13.04 -18.15
N SER A 176 8.75 14.10 -18.94
CA SER A 176 10.01 14.59 -19.47
C SER A 176 10.65 15.63 -18.55
N ASP A 177 11.98 15.56 -18.39
CA ASP A 177 12.76 16.68 -17.86
C ASP A 177 13.14 17.59 -19.04
N PRO A 178 12.50 18.77 -19.20
CA PRO A 178 12.73 19.65 -20.34
C PRO A 178 14.10 20.33 -20.32
N THR A 179 14.86 20.19 -19.23
CA THR A 179 16.24 20.70 -19.13
C THR A 179 17.24 19.74 -19.79
N GLN A 180 16.87 18.46 -19.91
CA GLN A 180 17.75 17.40 -20.43
C GLN A 180 17.22 16.77 -21.72
N THR A 181 15.93 16.91 -22.01
CA THR A 181 15.25 16.22 -23.12
C THR A 181 14.53 17.24 -23.98
N SER A 182 14.72 17.18 -25.31
CA SER A 182 13.96 17.99 -26.27
C SER A 182 12.52 17.50 -26.38
N PHE A 183 11.63 18.35 -26.92
CA PHE A 183 10.24 17.98 -27.18
C PHE A 183 10.14 16.78 -28.17
N GLU A 184 10.99 16.75 -29.17
CA GLU A 184 11.06 15.68 -30.17
C GLU A 184 11.47 14.34 -29.55
N GLU A 185 12.48 14.34 -28.69
CA GLU A 185 12.91 13.15 -27.92
C GLU A 185 11.83 12.69 -26.95
N ALA A 186 11.17 13.63 -26.26
CA ALA A 186 10.07 13.30 -25.35
C ALA A 186 8.89 12.63 -26.08
N ASN A 187 8.53 13.14 -27.28
CA ASN A 187 7.52 12.50 -28.13
C ASN A 187 7.95 11.11 -28.65
N ALA A 188 9.23 10.93 -28.97
CA ALA A 188 9.74 9.61 -29.35
C ALA A 188 9.58 8.60 -28.22
N LYS A 189 9.88 9.00 -26.99
CA LYS A 189 9.67 8.20 -25.77
C LYS A 189 8.19 7.85 -25.55
N LEU A 190 7.30 8.81 -25.74
CA LEU A 190 5.85 8.58 -25.65
C LEU A 190 5.37 7.54 -26.68
N LYS A 191 5.90 7.60 -27.94
CA LYS A 191 5.61 6.59 -28.96
C LYS A 191 6.18 5.21 -28.61
N GLU A 192 7.32 5.12 -27.94
CA GLU A 192 7.85 3.84 -27.45
C GLU A 192 6.92 3.21 -26.42
N ILE A 193 6.29 4.01 -25.54
CA ILE A 193 5.28 3.54 -24.58
C ILE A 193 4.08 2.98 -25.33
N GLU A 194 3.52 3.74 -26.28
CA GLU A 194 2.41 3.32 -27.13
C GLU A 194 2.72 1.98 -27.85
N ASN A 195 3.88 1.88 -28.48
CA ASN A 195 4.29 0.66 -29.18
C ASN A 195 4.46 -0.54 -28.24
N SER A 196 4.82 -0.33 -26.97
CA SER A 196 5.05 -1.41 -26.00
C SER A 196 3.78 -2.18 -25.64
N ILE A 197 2.61 -1.57 -25.83
CA ILE A 197 1.31 -2.17 -25.54
C ILE A 197 0.58 -2.67 -26.78
N ASN A 198 0.99 -2.25 -27.96
CA ASN A 198 0.43 -2.68 -29.24
C ASN A 198 1.03 -4.01 -29.74
N THR A 199 1.99 -4.60 -29.01
CA THR A 199 2.49 -5.94 -29.34
C THR A 199 1.38 -6.96 -29.08
N GLU A 200 1.01 -7.67 -30.16
CA GLU A 200 0.11 -8.82 -30.05
C GLU A 200 0.75 -9.85 -29.11
N THR A 201 0.14 -10.05 -27.95
CA THR A 201 0.41 -11.22 -27.12
C THR A 201 -0.77 -12.19 -27.30
N GLU A 202 -0.46 -13.46 -27.43
CA GLU A 202 -1.50 -14.49 -27.35
C GLU A 202 -2.30 -14.22 -26.06
N ASN A 203 -3.61 -14.07 -26.20
CA ASN A 203 -4.55 -13.97 -25.10
C ASN A 203 -4.56 -15.30 -24.34
N ASN A 204 -3.54 -15.54 -23.53
CA ASN A 204 -3.49 -16.67 -22.64
C ASN A 204 -4.41 -16.36 -21.45
N GLU A 205 -5.70 -16.68 -21.59
CA GLU A 205 -6.60 -16.75 -20.44
C GLU A 205 -5.94 -17.58 -19.34
N ILE A 206 -5.81 -17.00 -18.17
CA ILE A 206 -5.28 -17.72 -17.01
C ILE A 206 -6.32 -18.78 -16.65
N LYS A 207 -5.99 -20.04 -16.88
CA LYS A 207 -6.84 -21.16 -16.48
C LYS A 207 -6.55 -21.49 -15.02
N TYR A 208 -7.54 -21.33 -14.19
CA TYR A 208 -7.47 -21.66 -12.78
C TYR A 208 -7.88 -23.11 -12.51
N LYS A 209 -7.22 -23.72 -11.52
CA LYS A 209 -7.62 -25.02 -10.97
C LYS A 209 -8.63 -24.83 -9.83
N SER A 210 -9.37 -25.88 -9.52
CA SER A 210 -10.22 -25.92 -8.33
C SER A 210 -9.40 -25.95 -7.05
N ILE A 211 -9.86 -25.24 -6.03
CA ILE A 211 -9.21 -25.16 -4.72
C ILE A 211 -9.50 -26.45 -3.95
N SER A 212 -8.45 -27.20 -3.55
CA SER A 212 -8.56 -28.41 -2.72
C SER A 212 -8.55 -28.09 -1.22
N GLY A 213 -7.87 -27.01 -0.83
CA GLY A 213 -7.67 -26.63 0.55
C GLY A 213 -6.61 -27.47 1.29
N GLU A 214 -5.78 -28.21 0.56
CA GLU A 214 -4.73 -29.08 1.13
C GLU A 214 -3.44 -28.34 1.48
N LEU A 215 -3.22 -27.15 0.90
CA LEU A 215 -2.01 -26.38 1.16
C LEU A 215 -2.03 -25.75 2.56
N SER A 216 -0.84 -25.64 3.13
CA SER A 216 -0.61 -24.95 4.41
C SER A 216 0.62 -24.07 4.36
N PHE A 217 0.63 -23.02 5.18
CA PHE A 217 1.82 -22.24 5.51
C PHE A 217 2.52 -22.80 6.76
N GLU A 218 3.83 -22.63 6.81
CA GLU A 218 4.59 -22.59 8.05
C GLU A 218 4.45 -21.20 8.70
N SER A 219 4.65 -21.10 10.01
CA SER A 219 4.62 -19.84 10.74
C SER A 219 5.91 -19.63 11.53
N ASN A 220 6.30 -18.37 11.73
CA ASN A 220 7.40 -18.00 12.63
C ASN A 220 7.04 -18.14 14.13
N PHE A 221 5.77 -18.45 14.45
CA PHE A 221 5.30 -18.85 15.76
C PHE A 221 4.83 -20.30 15.74
N THR A 222 5.07 -21.06 16.79
CA THR A 222 4.22 -22.21 17.11
C THR A 222 2.92 -21.76 17.74
N LYS A 223 1.89 -22.62 17.73
CA LYS A 223 0.59 -22.27 18.34
C LYS A 223 0.75 -21.92 19.83
N GLU A 224 1.56 -22.70 20.55
CA GLU A 224 1.82 -22.54 21.98
C GLU A 224 2.55 -21.22 22.31
N GLU A 225 3.53 -20.85 21.49
CA GLU A 225 4.25 -19.57 21.63
C GLU A 225 3.32 -18.39 21.38
N PHE A 226 2.47 -18.44 20.34
CA PHE A 226 1.51 -17.39 20.04
C PHE A 226 0.48 -17.24 21.19
N ILE A 227 -0.10 -18.34 21.69
CA ILE A 227 -1.01 -18.32 22.85
C ILE A 227 -0.31 -17.70 24.06
N THR A 228 0.95 -18.04 24.30
CA THR A 228 1.74 -17.46 25.40
C THR A 228 1.91 -15.95 25.21
N ALA A 229 2.23 -15.49 23.99
CA ALA A 229 2.36 -14.08 23.68
C ALA A 229 1.03 -13.34 23.85
N VAL A 230 -0.09 -13.89 23.39
CA VAL A 230 -1.44 -13.32 23.60
C VAL A 230 -1.73 -13.15 25.11
N ASN A 231 -1.44 -14.15 25.93
CA ASN A 231 -1.63 -14.08 27.39
C ASN A 231 -0.75 -13.00 28.03
N LYS A 232 0.48 -12.79 27.55
CA LYS A 232 1.33 -11.67 28.02
C LYS A 232 0.71 -10.32 27.65
N VAL A 233 0.20 -10.15 26.42
CA VAL A 233 -0.51 -8.93 26.03
C VAL A 233 -1.72 -8.68 26.94
N LYS A 234 -2.53 -9.71 27.24
CA LYS A 234 -3.67 -9.59 28.18
C LYS A 234 -3.23 -9.15 29.57
N ASN A 235 -2.05 -9.56 30.04
CA ASN A 235 -1.50 -9.08 31.30
C ASN A 235 -1.12 -7.59 31.23
N TYR A 236 -0.47 -7.12 30.17
CA TYR A 236 -0.20 -5.70 29.96
C TYR A 236 -1.48 -4.86 29.91
N ILE A 237 -2.54 -5.39 29.29
CA ILE A 237 -3.85 -4.72 29.29
C ILE A 237 -4.43 -4.63 30.72
N LYS A 238 -4.36 -5.73 31.48
CA LYS A 238 -4.84 -5.78 32.87
C LYS A 238 -4.05 -4.83 33.79
N GLU A 239 -2.77 -4.65 33.54
CA GLU A 239 -1.89 -3.72 34.29
C GLU A 239 -2.10 -2.25 33.85
N GLY A 240 -2.86 -2.01 32.79
CA GLY A 240 -3.17 -0.67 32.30
C GLY A 240 -2.13 -0.06 31.35
N ASP A 241 -1.18 -0.85 30.88
CA ASP A 241 -0.13 -0.40 29.96
C ASP A 241 -0.70 -0.04 28.57
N VAL A 242 -1.65 -0.84 28.09
CA VAL A 242 -2.29 -0.68 26.77
C VAL A 242 -3.76 -1.06 26.83
N MET A 243 -4.55 -0.60 25.89
CA MET A 243 -5.95 -1.02 25.67
C MET A 243 -6.03 -2.14 24.64
N GLN A 244 -5.15 -2.12 23.64
CA GLN A 244 -5.09 -3.08 22.53
C GLN A 244 -3.66 -3.19 22.02
N VAL A 245 -3.27 -4.40 21.62
CA VAL A 245 -2.04 -4.65 20.86
C VAL A 245 -2.37 -5.57 19.68
N VAL A 246 -1.94 -5.20 18.48
CA VAL A 246 -2.05 -6.08 17.31
C VAL A 246 -0.80 -6.97 17.25
N LEU A 247 -0.97 -8.25 17.60
CA LEU A 247 0.10 -9.24 17.54
C LEU A 247 0.12 -9.90 16.17
N GLY A 248 1.23 -9.76 15.46
CA GLY A 248 1.45 -10.28 14.11
C GLY A 248 2.27 -11.56 14.11
N GLN A 249 2.12 -12.34 13.03
CA GLN A 249 2.97 -13.45 12.70
C GLN A 249 3.24 -13.50 11.19
N ASP A 250 4.34 -14.14 10.81
CA ASP A 250 4.72 -14.34 9.43
C ASP A 250 4.41 -15.78 9.00
N PHE A 251 3.62 -15.91 7.96
CA PHE A 251 3.30 -17.17 7.32
C PHE A 251 4.12 -17.30 6.05
N PHE A 252 4.80 -18.42 5.87
CA PHE A 252 5.69 -18.59 4.72
C PHE A 252 5.63 -20.01 4.13
N LYS A 253 6.03 -20.10 2.85
CA LYS A 253 6.05 -21.35 2.08
C LYS A 253 6.99 -21.23 0.89
N LYS A 254 7.54 -22.34 0.42
CA LYS A 254 8.23 -22.40 -0.88
C LYS A 254 7.27 -22.03 -2.00
N PHE A 255 7.70 -21.16 -2.89
CA PHE A 255 6.94 -20.69 -4.04
C PHE A 255 7.85 -20.54 -5.26
N SER A 256 7.47 -21.24 -6.34
CA SER A 256 8.15 -21.19 -7.64
C SER A 256 7.20 -20.84 -8.77
N GLY A 257 5.96 -20.42 -8.43
CA GLY A 257 4.94 -20.02 -9.40
C GLY A 257 5.18 -18.62 -9.98
N ASP A 258 4.36 -18.25 -10.96
CA ASP A 258 4.34 -16.91 -11.56
C ASP A 258 3.64 -15.94 -10.58
N ALA A 259 4.37 -14.94 -10.11
CA ALA A 259 3.88 -13.95 -9.16
C ALA A 259 2.75 -13.07 -9.75
N PHE A 260 2.73 -12.84 -11.07
CA PHE A 260 1.66 -12.09 -11.71
C PHE A 260 0.38 -12.94 -11.83
N LYS A 261 0.50 -14.24 -12.07
CA LYS A 261 -0.66 -15.15 -11.99
C LYS A 261 -1.23 -15.20 -10.58
N LEU A 262 -0.37 -15.19 -9.55
CA LEU A 262 -0.81 -15.09 -8.16
C LEU A 262 -1.59 -13.79 -7.89
N TYR A 263 -1.08 -12.66 -8.41
CA TYR A 263 -1.82 -11.39 -8.34
C TYR A 263 -3.19 -11.49 -9.00
N SER A 264 -3.26 -12.07 -10.20
CA SER A 264 -4.52 -12.21 -10.94
C SER A 264 -5.52 -13.09 -10.18
N ALA A 265 -5.07 -14.22 -9.59
CA ALA A 265 -5.92 -15.08 -8.77
C ALA A 265 -6.39 -14.37 -7.49
N LEU A 266 -5.50 -13.63 -6.81
CA LEU A 266 -5.86 -12.84 -5.64
C LEU A 266 -6.89 -11.75 -5.96
N ARG A 267 -6.76 -11.10 -7.12
CA ARG A 267 -7.69 -10.09 -7.61
C ARG A 267 -9.10 -10.64 -7.79
N ASP A 268 -9.22 -11.86 -8.28
CA ASP A 268 -10.50 -12.52 -8.48
C ASP A 268 -11.11 -13.04 -7.15
N LEU A 269 -10.26 -13.52 -6.23
CA LEU A 269 -10.70 -14.06 -4.93
C LEU A 269 -11.06 -12.97 -3.92
N ASN A 270 -10.32 -11.87 -3.92
CA ASN A 270 -10.43 -10.84 -2.89
C ASN A 270 -10.19 -9.44 -3.48
N PRO A 271 -11.08 -8.95 -4.36
CA PRO A 271 -10.97 -7.59 -4.87
C PRO A 271 -11.01 -6.57 -3.72
N SER A 272 -10.27 -5.48 -3.85
CA SER A 272 -10.10 -4.48 -2.79
C SER A 272 -9.83 -3.08 -3.38
N PRO A 273 -10.03 -2.00 -2.58
CA PRO A 273 -9.75 -0.64 -3.01
C PRO A 273 -8.29 -0.38 -3.40
N TYR A 274 -7.36 -1.12 -2.81
CA TYR A 274 -5.93 -1.05 -3.13
C TYR A 274 -5.41 -2.41 -3.54
N MET A 275 -5.46 -2.67 -4.85
CA MET A 275 -4.81 -3.82 -5.47
C MET A 275 -3.46 -3.39 -6.01
N TYR A 276 -2.42 -4.17 -5.76
CA TYR A 276 -1.10 -3.85 -6.27
C TYR A 276 -0.26 -5.08 -6.58
N TYR A 277 0.49 -4.95 -7.66
CA TYR A 277 1.58 -5.84 -8.03
C TYR A 277 2.82 -5.00 -8.30
N LEU A 278 3.89 -5.21 -7.54
CA LEU A 278 5.17 -4.57 -7.75
C LEU A 278 6.19 -5.64 -8.15
N ASN A 279 6.76 -5.52 -9.35
CA ASN A 279 7.84 -6.36 -9.84
C ASN A 279 9.15 -5.60 -9.69
N LEU A 280 9.79 -5.72 -8.53
CA LEU A 280 11.02 -5.03 -8.18
C LEU A 280 12.24 -5.92 -8.46
N ASP A 281 13.44 -5.33 -8.54
CA ASP A 281 14.68 -6.08 -8.82
C ASP A 281 14.91 -7.27 -7.87
N GLU A 282 14.51 -7.12 -6.60
CA GLU A 282 14.84 -8.07 -5.54
C GLU A 282 13.66 -8.93 -5.09
N CYS A 283 12.43 -8.52 -5.39
CA CYS A 283 11.23 -9.19 -4.91
C CYS A 283 10.00 -8.83 -5.74
N HIS A 284 8.96 -9.67 -5.62
CA HIS A 284 7.62 -9.30 -6.04
C HIS A 284 6.76 -9.03 -4.81
N ILE A 285 5.90 -8.02 -4.91
CA ILE A 285 4.92 -7.70 -3.89
C ILE A 285 3.54 -7.82 -4.52
N VAL A 286 2.69 -8.63 -3.90
CA VAL A 286 1.32 -8.91 -4.35
C VAL A 286 0.38 -8.58 -3.21
N GLY A 287 -0.56 -7.66 -3.43
CA GLY A 287 -1.45 -7.26 -2.35
C GLY A 287 -2.85 -6.86 -2.76
N SER A 288 -3.75 -7.01 -1.80
CA SER A 288 -5.18 -6.69 -1.87
C SER A 288 -5.59 -6.02 -0.56
N SER A 289 -5.15 -4.77 -0.36
CA SER A 289 -5.41 -4.05 0.88
C SER A 289 -6.76 -3.33 0.87
N PRO A 290 -7.58 -3.51 1.89
CA PRO A 290 -8.84 -2.79 2.01
C PRO A 290 -8.68 -1.39 2.61
N GLU A 291 -7.53 -1.07 3.22
CA GLU A 291 -7.42 0.06 4.15
C GLU A 291 -6.35 1.06 3.74
N ILE A 292 -6.76 2.33 3.67
CA ILE A 292 -5.85 3.46 3.48
C ILE A 292 -5.01 3.69 4.74
N LEU A 293 -3.69 3.92 4.58
CA LEU A 293 -2.87 4.42 5.66
C LEU A 293 -3.02 5.93 5.78
N VAL A 294 -2.68 6.66 4.73
CA VAL A 294 -2.85 8.12 4.66
C VAL A 294 -2.89 8.57 3.21
N ARG A 295 -3.76 9.53 2.93
CA ARG A 295 -3.79 10.29 1.69
C ARG A 295 -3.60 11.77 1.98
N VAL A 296 -2.74 12.42 1.21
CA VAL A 296 -2.63 13.88 1.15
C VAL A 296 -2.76 14.29 -0.31
N GLU A 297 -3.79 15.03 -0.62
CA GLU A 297 -4.09 15.50 -1.97
C GLU A 297 -4.40 16.99 -1.93
N GLU A 298 -3.58 17.81 -2.60
CA GLU A 298 -3.70 19.28 -2.61
C GLU A 298 -3.82 19.91 -1.21
N GLY A 299 -3.15 19.32 -0.24
CA GLY A 299 -3.19 19.74 1.15
C GLY A 299 -4.39 19.20 1.95
N ASP A 300 -5.28 18.43 1.36
CA ASP A 300 -6.33 17.70 2.08
C ASP A 300 -5.76 16.36 2.60
N ILE A 301 -5.85 16.15 3.90
CA ILE A 301 -5.46 14.90 4.56
C ILE A 301 -6.72 14.06 4.73
N ALA A 302 -6.62 12.76 4.45
CA ALA A 302 -7.67 11.79 4.73
C ALA A 302 -7.09 10.49 5.30
N LEU A 303 -7.70 10.00 6.37
CA LEU A 303 -7.56 8.66 6.92
C LEU A 303 -8.93 8.03 7.00
N ARG A 304 -9.00 6.73 6.81
CA ARG A 304 -10.27 6.01 6.78
C ARG A 304 -10.20 4.73 7.63
N PRO A 305 -10.33 4.85 8.95
CA PRO A 305 -10.37 3.68 9.83
C PRO A 305 -11.56 2.78 9.47
N ILE A 306 -11.26 1.48 9.39
CA ILE A 306 -12.20 0.41 9.11
C ILE A 306 -12.12 -0.59 10.26
N ALA A 307 -13.26 -0.93 10.86
CA ALA A 307 -13.36 -1.96 11.88
C ALA A 307 -14.74 -2.63 11.84
N GLY A 308 -14.87 -3.69 12.60
CA GLY A 308 -16.09 -4.48 12.61
C GLY A 308 -16.33 -5.21 11.29
N THR A 309 -16.77 -6.44 11.36
CA THR A 309 -17.00 -7.24 10.15
C THR A 309 -18.23 -8.11 10.33
N ARG A 310 -19.10 -8.09 9.32
CA ARG A 310 -20.17 -9.10 9.15
C ARG A 310 -20.14 -9.60 7.70
N LYS A 311 -20.55 -10.83 7.52
CA LYS A 311 -20.72 -11.40 6.17
C LYS A 311 -21.88 -10.72 5.46
N ARG A 312 -21.83 -10.72 4.14
CA ARG A 312 -22.99 -10.35 3.31
C ARG A 312 -24.11 -11.37 3.53
N GLY A 313 -25.32 -10.88 3.55
CA GLY A 313 -26.54 -11.72 3.57
C GLY A 313 -26.75 -12.44 2.24
N LYS A 314 -27.58 -13.47 2.23
CA LYS A 314 -28.02 -14.16 1.00
C LYS A 314 -28.96 -13.31 0.17
N ASP A 315 -29.63 -12.37 0.82
CA ASP A 315 -30.58 -11.43 0.26
C ASP A 315 -30.52 -10.06 1.01
N GLU A 316 -31.30 -9.11 0.56
CA GLU A 316 -31.33 -7.76 1.16
C GLU A 316 -31.84 -7.74 2.60
N GLU A 317 -32.74 -8.66 2.98
CA GLU A 317 -33.28 -8.73 4.32
C GLU A 317 -32.21 -9.21 5.32
N GLU A 318 -31.48 -10.30 4.97
CA GLU A 318 -30.36 -10.79 5.78
C GLU A 318 -29.22 -9.77 5.81
N ASP A 319 -28.93 -9.05 4.71
CA ASP A 319 -27.95 -7.96 4.69
C ASP A 319 -28.32 -6.84 5.67
N LEU A 320 -29.61 -6.45 5.74
CA LEU A 320 -30.09 -5.44 6.67
C LEU A 320 -29.98 -5.91 8.14
N LEU A 321 -30.29 -7.17 8.41
CA LEU A 321 -30.15 -7.74 9.74
C LEU A 321 -28.68 -7.75 10.18
N ASN A 322 -27.76 -8.18 9.32
CA ASN A 322 -26.33 -8.18 9.60
C ASN A 322 -25.78 -6.77 9.80
N GLN A 323 -26.28 -5.79 9.04
CA GLN A 323 -25.94 -4.38 9.23
C GLN A 323 -26.42 -3.85 10.59
N GLN A 324 -27.67 -4.18 10.99
CA GLN A 324 -28.19 -3.79 12.29
C GLN A 324 -27.46 -4.47 13.44
N ASP A 325 -27.13 -5.76 13.32
CA ASP A 325 -26.34 -6.48 14.29
C ASP A 325 -24.97 -5.81 14.49
N LEU A 326 -24.28 -5.47 13.39
CA LEU A 326 -22.98 -4.81 13.44
C LEU A 326 -23.06 -3.42 14.11
N LEU A 327 -24.08 -2.61 13.77
CA LEU A 327 -24.26 -1.27 14.34
C LEU A 327 -24.77 -1.27 15.79
N ASN A 328 -25.25 -2.40 16.30
CA ASN A 328 -25.70 -2.55 17.67
C ASN A 328 -24.70 -3.32 18.54
N ASP A 329 -23.60 -3.80 17.97
CA ASP A 329 -22.56 -4.51 18.73
C ASP A 329 -21.69 -3.50 19.53
N PRO A 330 -21.82 -3.44 20.87
CA PRO A 330 -21.12 -2.46 21.69
C PRO A 330 -19.60 -2.63 21.65
N LYS A 331 -19.09 -3.85 21.41
CA LYS A 331 -17.65 -4.14 21.30
C LYS A 331 -17.09 -3.54 20.01
N GLU A 332 -17.75 -3.82 18.88
CA GLU A 332 -17.34 -3.31 17.56
C GLU A 332 -17.40 -1.77 17.53
N LEU A 333 -18.44 -1.17 18.10
CA LEU A 333 -18.56 0.29 18.19
C LEU A 333 -17.48 0.93 19.08
N ALA A 334 -17.14 0.29 20.22
CA ALA A 334 -16.08 0.80 21.10
C ALA A 334 -14.71 0.72 20.44
N GLU A 335 -14.40 -0.40 19.75
CA GLU A 335 -13.17 -0.55 18.98
C GLU A 335 -13.10 0.50 17.86
N HIS A 336 -14.16 0.66 17.09
CA HIS A 336 -14.19 1.64 16.01
C HIS A 336 -14.03 3.08 16.49
N LEU A 337 -14.64 3.43 17.64
CA LEU A 337 -14.46 4.75 18.27
C LEU A 337 -13.00 5.00 18.65
N MET A 338 -12.33 3.99 19.19
CA MET A 338 -10.89 4.07 19.50
C MET A 338 -10.05 4.32 18.24
N LEU A 339 -10.38 3.67 17.11
CA LEU A 339 -9.69 3.89 15.85
C LEU A 339 -9.96 5.28 15.25
N ILE A 340 -11.18 5.83 15.39
CA ILE A 340 -11.51 7.21 15.04
C ILE A 340 -10.63 8.18 15.85
N ASP A 341 -10.52 8.00 17.16
CA ASP A 341 -9.73 8.89 18.02
C ASP A 341 -8.23 8.80 17.71
N LEU A 342 -7.74 7.61 17.38
CA LEU A 342 -6.36 7.42 16.93
C LEU A 342 -6.10 8.12 15.58
N GLY A 343 -7.02 7.99 14.62
CA GLY A 343 -6.96 8.72 13.34
C GLY A 343 -7.02 10.23 13.52
N ARG A 344 -7.87 10.73 14.42
CA ARG A 344 -7.92 12.16 14.78
C ARG A 344 -6.61 12.65 15.39
N ASN A 345 -5.99 11.85 16.25
CA ASN A 345 -4.68 12.18 16.82
C ASN A 345 -3.59 12.21 15.74
N ASP A 346 -3.56 11.24 14.84
CA ASP A 346 -2.56 11.17 13.78
C ASP A 346 -2.72 12.34 12.78
N VAL A 347 -3.94 12.63 12.33
CA VAL A 347 -4.22 13.83 11.50
C VAL A 347 -3.89 15.11 12.26
N GLY A 348 -4.21 15.17 13.56
CA GLY A 348 -3.99 16.35 14.39
C GLY A 348 -2.53 16.78 14.53
N LYS A 349 -1.58 15.84 14.41
CA LYS A 349 -0.12 16.12 14.45
C LYS A 349 0.37 16.96 13.27
N ILE A 350 -0.35 16.91 12.14
CA ILE A 350 0.08 17.50 10.87
C ILE A 350 -0.94 18.48 10.27
N ALA A 351 -2.15 18.51 10.79
CA ALA A 351 -3.21 19.35 10.28
C ALA A 351 -3.15 20.78 10.84
N LYS A 352 -3.64 21.73 10.06
CA LYS A 352 -3.93 23.07 10.51
C LYS A 352 -4.87 23.03 11.71
N ILE A 353 -4.58 23.79 12.77
CA ILE A 353 -5.38 23.86 13.99
C ILE A 353 -6.84 24.15 13.64
N GLY A 354 -7.76 23.37 14.21
CA GLY A 354 -9.21 23.48 14.02
C GLY A 354 -9.75 22.88 12.72
N SER A 355 -8.88 22.28 11.86
CA SER A 355 -9.31 21.71 10.58
C SER A 355 -9.69 20.22 10.67
N VAL A 356 -9.33 19.52 11.73
CA VAL A 356 -9.62 18.09 11.90
C VAL A 356 -11.11 17.85 12.07
N LYS A 357 -11.70 17.01 11.23
CA LYS A 357 -13.13 16.68 11.24
C LYS A 357 -13.34 15.19 11.00
N VAL A 358 -14.40 14.64 11.54
CA VAL A 358 -14.95 13.34 11.15
C VAL A 358 -16.13 13.62 10.24
N THR A 359 -15.98 13.38 8.93
CA THR A 359 -16.99 13.73 7.92
C THR A 359 -18.01 12.62 7.70
N GLU A 360 -17.58 11.36 7.86
CA GLU A 360 -18.42 10.17 7.90
C GLU A 360 -18.13 9.47 9.22
N LYS A 361 -19.17 9.12 9.96
CA LYS A 361 -19.01 8.49 11.27
C LYS A 361 -19.81 7.21 11.35
N MET A 362 -19.13 6.07 11.48
CA MET A 362 -19.75 4.76 11.69
C MET A 362 -20.78 4.41 10.60
N VAL A 363 -20.42 4.63 9.34
CA VAL A 363 -21.24 4.22 8.20
C VAL A 363 -20.94 2.78 7.82
N ILE A 364 -21.94 2.05 7.32
CA ILE A 364 -21.71 0.71 6.78
C ILE A 364 -21.30 0.80 5.32
N GLU A 365 -20.16 0.18 5.00
CA GLU A 365 -19.78 -0.09 3.63
C GLU A 365 -19.90 -1.57 3.33
N LYS A 366 -20.52 -1.85 2.19
CA LYS A 366 -20.76 -3.20 1.70
C LYS A 366 -19.77 -3.52 0.60
N TYR A 367 -18.98 -4.57 0.81
CA TYR A 367 -18.05 -5.14 -0.16
C TYR A 367 -18.63 -6.44 -0.74
N SER A 368 -17.93 -7.09 -1.63
CA SER A 368 -18.39 -8.33 -2.29
C SER A 368 -18.81 -9.43 -1.32
N HIS A 369 -18.05 -9.64 -0.23
CA HIS A 369 -18.25 -10.77 0.70
C HIS A 369 -18.53 -10.36 2.14
N VAL A 370 -18.23 -9.13 2.50
CA VAL A 370 -18.33 -8.61 3.87
C VAL A 370 -18.87 -7.19 3.89
N MET A 371 -19.30 -6.74 5.06
CA MET A 371 -19.58 -5.34 5.37
C MET A 371 -18.77 -4.90 6.57
N HIS A 372 -18.39 -3.62 6.59
CA HIS A 372 -17.59 -3.02 7.65
C HIS A 372 -18.20 -1.73 8.16
N ILE A 373 -17.87 -1.37 9.40
CA ILE A 373 -18.05 -0.01 9.92
C ILE A 373 -16.86 0.83 9.44
N VAL A 374 -17.15 1.96 8.81
CA VAL A 374 -16.16 2.88 8.26
C VAL A 374 -16.40 4.28 8.78
N SER A 375 -15.32 5.01 9.03
CA SER A 375 -15.36 6.44 9.31
C SER A 375 -14.32 7.18 8.49
N ASN A 376 -14.55 8.48 8.25
CA ASN A 376 -13.60 9.29 7.49
C ASN A 376 -13.11 10.45 8.35
N VAL A 377 -11.79 10.48 8.60
CA VAL A 377 -11.12 11.56 9.36
C VAL A 377 -10.32 12.40 8.39
N VAL A 378 -10.64 13.68 8.32
CA VAL A 378 -10.02 14.64 7.40
C VAL A 378 -9.39 15.82 8.11
N GLY A 379 -8.44 16.49 7.44
CA GLY A 379 -7.84 17.73 7.90
C GLY A 379 -7.17 18.49 6.75
N LYS A 380 -6.81 19.74 6.99
CA LYS A 380 -5.97 20.51 6.05
C LYS A 380 -4.53 20.46 6.54
N LEU A 381 -3.61 20.09 5.66
CA LEU A 381 -2.18 20.05 5.97
C LEU A 381 -1.69 21.43 6.40
N ALA A 382 -0.91 21.50 7.47
CA ALA A 382 -0.29 22.75 7.90
C ALA A 382 0.80 23.18 6.89
N ALA A 383 1.00 24.49 6.74
CA ALA A 383 1.85 25.03 5.70
C ALA A 383 3.35 24.63 5.81
N ASP A 384 3.79 24.27 7.01
CA ASP A 384 5.15 23.78 7.31
C ASP A 384 5.30 22.27 7.21
N LYS A 385 4.23 21.54 6.85
CA LYS A 385 4.17 20.08 6.76
C LYS A 385 4.16 19.59 5.33
N ASN A 386 4.57 18.35 5.13
CA ASN A 386 4.68 17.70 3.83
C ASN A 386 4.33 16.20 3.92
N PHE A 387 4.48 15.46 2.82
CA PHE A 387 4.16 14.04 2.75
C PHE A 387 4.96 13.18 3.74
N VAL A 388 6.20 13.56 4.06
CA VAL A 388 7.00 12.83 5.05
C VAL A 388 6.41 12.99 6.45
N ASP A 389 5.93 14.19 6.79
CA ASP A 389 5.25 14.41 8.06
C ASP A 389 3.95 13.59 8.15
N ALA A 390 3.23 13.46 7.02
CA ALA A 390 2.03 12.62 6.95
C ALA A 390 2.35 11.14 7.21
N LEU A 391 3.41 10.62 6.59
CA LEU A 391 3.89 9.26 6.86
C LEU A 391 4.34 9.08 8.32
N LYS A 392 5.14 10.01 8.84
CA LYS A 392 5.58 9.97 10.24
C LYS A 392 4.43 9.96 11.24
N ALA A 393 3.35 10.67 10.97
CA ALA A 393 2.19 10.75 11.84
C ALA A 393 1.33 9.47 11.82
N SER A 394 1.20 8.84 10.66
CA SER A 394 0.28 7.71 10.43
C SER A 394 0.93 6.34 10.53
N LEU A 395 2.24 6.19 10.25
CA LEU A 395 2.92 4.90 10.22
C LEU A 395 3.51 4.52 11.61
N PRO A 396 3.27 3.29 12.08
CA PRO A 396 2.29 2.34 11.57
C PRO A 396 0.85 2.76 11.90
N ALA A 397 -0.10 2.22 11.13
CA ALA A 397 -1.51 2.40 11.44
C ALA A 397 -1.86 1.87 12.83
N GLY A 398 -2.86 2.48 13.46
CA GLY A 398 -3.35 2.01 14.75
C GLY A 398 -3.94 0.61 14.71
N THR A 399 -4.62 0.29 13.61
CA THR A 399 -5.16 -1.04 13.29
C THR A 399 -4.08 -2.12 13.17
N LEU A 400 -2.81 -1.74 13.06
CA LEU A 400 -1.65 -2.64 12.97
C LEU A 400 -0.65 -2.49 14.13
N SER A 401 -0.91 -1.61 15.08
CA SER A 401 -0.07 -1.43 16.27
C SER A 401 -0.87 -1.61 17.56
N GLY A 402 -1.71 -0.68 17.90
CA GLY A 402 -2.55 -0.71 19.10
C GLY A 402 -2.64 0.65 19.77
N ALA A 403 -3.18 0.68 20.98
CA ALA A 403 -3.44 1.89 21.74
C ALA A 403 -3.02 1.75 23.21
N PRO A 404 -2.17 2.66 23.74
CA PRO A 404 -1.45 3.76 23.07
C PRO A 404 -0.37 3.25 22.10
N LYS A 405 -0.24 3.90 20.93
CA LYS A 405 0.57 3.42 19.78
C LYS A 405 2.01 3.04 20.17
N ILE A 406 2.75 3.91 20.83
CA ILE A 406 4.18 3.70 21.13
C ILE A 406 4.37 2.52 22.08
N ARG A 407 3.55 2.43 23.14
CA ARG A 407 3.63 1.31 24.08
C ARG A 407 3.26 -0.02 23.42
N ALA A 408 2.24 -0.02 22.59
CA ALA A 408 1.89 -1.20 21.79
C ALA A 408 3.05 -1.65 20.90
N MET A 409 3.76 -0.72 20.23
CA MET A 409 4.92 -1.05 19.40
C MET A 409 6.11 -1.60 20.23
N GLU A 410 6.34 -1.12 21.43
CA GLU A 410 7.34 -1.69 22.36
C GLU A 410 7.01 -3.16 22.68
N ILE A 411 5.74 -3.44 23.00
CA ILE A 411 5.26 -4.81 23.30
C ILE A 411 5.35 -5.71 22.07
N ILE A 412 4.99 -5.20 20.88
CA ILE A 412 5.16 -5.91 19.62
C ILE A 412 6.62 -6.29 19.42
N ASN A 413 7.54 -5.33 19.60
CA ASN A 413 8.97 -5.59 19.47
C ASN A 413 9.49 -6.58 20.53
N GLU A 414 8.89 -6.66 21.71
CA GLU A 414 9.25 -7.66 22.73
C GLU A 414 8.79 -9.07 22.31
N LEU A 415 7.55 -9.21 21.85
CA LEU A 415 6.88 -10.49 21.73
C LEU A 415 7.01 -11.17 20.36
N GLU A 416 7.07 -10.43 19.27
CA GLU A 416 7.20 -11.02 17.94
C GLU A 416 8.62 -11.55 17.71
N PRO A 417 8.81 -12.75 17.13
CA PRO A 417 10.13 -13.37 17.00
C PRO A 417 11.00 -12.76 15.91
N SER A 418 10.41 -12.14 14.89
CA SER A 418 11.13 -11.54 13.77
C SER A 418 10.60 -10.16 13.40
N SER A 419 11.34 -9.42 12.55
CA SER A 419 10.88 -8.17 11.97
C SER A 419 9.64 -8.38 11.09
N ARG A 420 8.75 -7.39 11.04
CA ARG A 420 7.54 -7.45 10.20
C ARG A 420 7.82 -7.25 8.73
N GLY A 421 8.85 -6.46 8.40
CA GLY A 421 9.11 -6.04 7.03
C GLY A 421 7.97 -5.21 6.47
N ILE A 422 7.43 -5.59 5.33
CA ILE A 422 6.35 -4.83 4.67
C ILE A 422 5.02 -4.92 5.45
N TYR A 423 4.75 -6.01 6.16
CA TYR A 423 3.50 -6.19 6.90
C TYR A 423 3.27 -5.08 7.92
N GLY A 424 2.13 -4.39 7.84
CA GLY A 424 1.80 -3.25 8.69
C GLY A 424 2.54 -1.95 8.34
N GLY A 425 3.32 -1.97 7.26
CA GLY A 425 3.92 -0.79 6.64
C GLY A 425 2.95 -0.08 5.68
N ALA A 426 3.49 0.68 4.73
CA ALA A 426 2.74 1.41 3.72
C ALA A 426 3.16 1.00 2.31
N ILE A 427 2.19 0.89 1.39
CA ILE A 427 2.43 0.72 -0.04
C ILE A 427 1.61 1.72 -0.83
N GLY A 428 2.22 2.36 -1.81
CA GLY A 428 1.53 3.33 -2.65
C GLY A 428 2.46 4.24 -3.41
N TYR A 429 2.07 5.49 -3.57
CA TYR A 429 2.81 6.43 -4.39
C TYR A 429 2.96 7.82 -3.76
N ILE A 430 3.98 8.53 -4.23
CA ILE A 430 4.23 9.95 -3.99
C ILE A 430 4.33 10.62 -5.36
N THR A 431 3.49 11.63 -5.61
CA THR A 431 3.50 12.36 -6.90
C THR A 431 4.66 13.36 -6.97
N TRP A 432 4.95 13.86 -8.18
CA TRP A 432 5.92 14.93 -8.38
C TRP A 432 5.65 16.18 -7.53
N ASN A 433 4.39 16.48 -7.25
CA ASN A 433 3.95 17.64 -6.48
C ASN A 433 3.83 17.36 -4.97
N GLY A 434 4.29 16.18 -4.51
CA GLY A 434 4.31 15.82 -3.10
C GLY A 434 2.97 15.35 -2.53
N ASN A 435 1.96 15.09 -3.37
CA ASN A 435 0.78 14.37 -2.93
C ASN A 435 1.17 12.91 -2.64
N ILE A 436 0.49 12.28 -1.69
CA ILE A 436 0.73 10.89 -1.31
C ILE A 436 -0.60 10.14 -1.19
N ASP A 437 -0.61 8.89 -1.66
CA ASP A 437 -1.70 7.95 -1.42
C ASP A 437 -1.10 6.58 -1.12
N THR A 438 -1.34 6.08 0.09
CA THR A 438 -0.77 4.82 0.57
C THR A 438 -1.81 3.97 1.28
N ALA A 439 -1.81 2.69 0.96
CA ALA A 439 -2.52 1.66 1.70
C ALA A 439 -1.66 1.13 2.85
N ILE A 440 -2.31 0.61 3.88
CA ILE A 440 -1.65 -0.24 4.87
C ILE A 440 -1.27 -1.56 4.19
N ALA A 441 -0.04 -2.01 4.37
CA ALA A 441 0.43 -3.27 3.79
C ALA A 441 -0.10 -4.47 4.60
N ILE A 442 -1.36 -4.81 4.37
CA ILE A 442 -2.06 -5.99 4.86
C ILE A 442 -2.62 -6.77 3.68
N ARG A 443 -2.98 -8.04 3.88
CA ARG A 443 -3.37 -8.91 2.77
C ARG A 443 -2.34 -8.80 1.64
N THR A 444 -1.05 -8.92 2.03
CA THR A 444 0.10 -8.66 1.18
C THR A 444 1.09 -9.81 1.29
N ALA A 445 1.49 -10.32 0.14
CA ALA A 445 2.55 -11.30 0.01
C ALA A 445 3.83 -10.65 -0.53
N VAL A 446 4.97 -11.08 0.01
CA VAL A 446 6.32 -10.78 -0.50
C VAL A 446 6.91 -12.08 -1.02
N ILE A 447 7.29 -12.09 -2.30
CA ILE A 447 7.93 -13.24 -2.94
C ILE A 447 9.40 -12.88 -3.15
N LYS A 448 10.27 -13.58 -2.44
CA LYS A 448 11.73 -13.37 -2.46
C LYS A 448 12.44 -14.68 -2.14
N ASP A 449 13.59 -14.92 -2.74
CA ASP A 449 14.45 -16.08 -2.47
C ASP A 449 13.76 -17.46 -2.60
N GLY A 450 12.75 -17.57 -3.48
CA GLY A 450 11.96 -18.79 -3.68
C GLY A 450 10.96 -19.10 -2.56
N LEU A 451 10.67 -18.11 -1.72
CA LEU A 451 9.66 -18.17 -0.67
C LEU A 451 8.58 -17.11 -0.92
N ILE A 452 7.37 -17.41 -0.50
CA ILE A 452 6.29 -16.45 -0.31
C ILE A 452 6.09 -16.23 1.19
N HIS A 453 6.03 -14.96 1.59
CA HIS A 453 5.79 -14.53 2.96
C HIS A 453 4.51 -13.72 3.03
N VAL A 454 3.66 -14.01 3.99
CA VAL A 454 2.37 -13.32 4.22
C VAL A 454 2.28 -12.96 5.70
N GLY A 455 2.30 -11.66 6.02
CA GLY A 455 2.04 -11.20 7.39
C GLY A 455 0.55 -11.16 7.68
N ALA A 456 0.16 -11.65 8.86
CA ALA A 456 -1.19 -11.49 9.39
C ALA A 456 -1.16 -11.35 10.91
N GLY A 457 -2.14 -10.66 11.49
CA GLY A 457 -2.20 -10.44 12.93
C GLY A 457 -3.63 -10.23 13.42
N ALA A 458 -3.78 -10.30 14.74
CA ALA A 458 -5.03 -10.13 15.45
C ALA A 458 -4.91 -9.03 16.52
N GLY A 459 -5.98 -8.27 16.72
CA GLY A 459 -6.07 -7.21 17.72
C GLY A 459 -6.42 -7.78 19.09
N ILE A 460 -5.45 -7.88 19.96
CA ILE A 460 -5.62 -8.47 21.29
C ILE A 460 -6.18 -7.43 22.27
N VAL A 461 -7.32 -7.74 22.83
CA VAL A 461 -8.01 -6.98 23.89
C VAL A 461 -8.21 -7.84 25.16
N ALA A 462 -8.75 -7.27 26.22
CA ALA A 462 -8.93 -7.97 27.51
C ALA A 462 -9.70 -9.30 27.38
N ASP A 463 -10.75 -9.31 26.56
CA ASP A 463 -11.64 -10.46 26.37
C ASP A 463 -11.22 -11.40 25.23
N SER A 464 -10.08 -11.14 24.56
CA SER A 464 -9.57 -12.00 23.50
C SER A 464 -9.35 -13.44 23.97
N ASP A 465 -9.83 -14.39 23.16
CA ASP A 465 -9.53 -15.82 23.35
C ASP A 465 -8.29 -16.19 22.51
N PRO A 466 -7.21 -16.68 23.14
CA PRO A 466 -5.95 -16.90 22.44
C PRO A 466 -6.02 -17.90 21.25
N GLU A 467 -6.90 -18.91 21.35
CA GLU A 467 -7.08 -19.86 20.25
C GLU A 467 -7.83 -19.25 19.08
N SER A 468 -8.84 -18.44 19.36
CA SER A 468 -9.60 -17.71 18.35
C SER A 468 -8.71 -16.73 17.60
N GLU A 469 -7.85 -15.99 18.29
CA GLU A 469 -6.90 -15.05 17.68
C GLU A 469 -5.85 -15.76 16.78
N TRP A 470 -5.38 -16.95 17.21
CA TRP A 470 -4.56 -17.80 16.36
C TRP A 470 -5.26 -18.20 15.06
N LEU A 471 -6.51 -18.64 15.16
CA LEU A 471 -7.32 -19.05 14.00
C LEU A 471 -7.61 -17.86 13.10
N GLU A 472 -7.85 -16.67 13.65
CA GLU A 472 -8.07 -15.43 12.89
C GLU A 472 -6.85 -15.09 12.01
N CYS A 473 -5.63 -15.15 12.56
CA CYS A 473 -4.41 -14.94 11.79
C CYS A 473 -4.29 -15.93 10.63
N LYS A 474 -4.55 -17.20 10.87
CA LYS A 474 -4.57 -18.24 9.82
C LYS A 474 -5.62 -17.97 8.76
N GLN A 475 -6.82 -17.57 9.16
CA GLN A 475 -7.90 -17.25 8.21
C GLN A 475 -7.53 -16.05 7.33
N LYS A 476 -6.88 -15.02 7.89
CA LYS A 476 -6.41 -13.85 7.13
C LYS A 476 -5.34 -14.20 6.08
N SER A 477 -4.52 -15.21 6.33
CA SER A 477 -3.49 -15.67 5.38
C SER A 477 -4.04 -16.66 4.32
N LYS A 478 -5.19 -17.27 4.57
CA LYS A 478 -5.72 -18.39 3.75
C LYS A 478 -5.98 -18.00 2.30
N VAL A 479 -6.42 -16.79 2.03
CA VAL A 479 -6.69 -16.32 0.66
C VAL A 479 -5.49 -16.48 -0.28
N PHE A 480 -4.26 -16.39 0.26
CA PHE A 480 -3.04 -16.63 -0.52
C PHE A 480 -2.81 -18.11 -0.81
N LEU A 481 -3.18 -19.01 0.10
CA LEU A 481 -3.13 -20.46 -0.16
C LEU A 481 -4.11 -20.84 -1.27
N ASP A 482 -5.33 -20.31 -1.18
CA ASP A 482 -6.37 -20.52 -2.19
C ASP A 482 -5.89 -19.98 -3.57
N ALA A 483 -5.28 -18.79 -3.61
CA ALA A 483 -4.73 -18.23 -4.83
C ALA A 483 -3.54 -19.06 -5.39
N ILE A 484 -2.66 -19.59 -4.53
CA ILE A 484 -1.58 -20.48 -4.95
C ILE A 484 -2.12 -21.78 -5.55
N GLU A 485 -3.13 -22.39 -4.94
CA GLU A 485 -3.75 -23.59 -5.48
C GLU A 485 -4.37 -23.36 -6.87
N MET A 486 -5.03 -22.22 -7.06
CA MET A 486 -5.65 -21.87 -8.35
C MET A 486 -4.64 -21.83 -9.51
N ILE A 487 -3.41 -21.42 -9.24
CA ILE A 487 -2.37 -21.23 -10.28
C ILE A 487 -1.35 -22.39 -10.36
N SER A 488 -1.43 -23.38 -9.48
CA SER A 488 -0.45 -24.48 -9.34
C SER A 488 -0.52 -25.54 -10.43
#